data_8d154f4240f142989d98c30c8746cee1
#
_entry.id   8d154f4240f142989d98c30c8746cee1
#
_cell.length_a   1.000
_cell.length_b   1.000
_cell.length_c   1.000
_cell.angle_alpha   90.00
_cell.angle_beta   90.00
_cell.angle_gamma   90.00
#
_symmetry.space_group_name_H-M   'P 1'
#
loop_
_entity.id
_entity.type
_entity.pdbx_description
1 polymer ?
#
loop_
_entity_poly.entity_id
_entity_poly.type
_entity_poly.pdbx_seq_one_letter_code
_entity_poly.pdbx_strand_id
1 'polypeptide(L)'
;KGYDPASGPFGAYASLVIGRRLADHYRSQHRFDAETPLAPQTFDGTVDRESADAAMQQAVAEQMSEAKPVSAQDEIEAANTVFEKYGFAFYDLAASSPKSDKTRRSCAAAVGTLLHSPVLFASMQSAHSLPIKALAQQCGVSARTITRHRDYIVAAALLIDGDYPILCTYLQTMRKEAEQCVR
;
A
#
# COMPACT_ATOMS: atom_id res chain seq x y z
N LYS A 1 9.40 -17.28 0.33
CA LYS A 1 9.71 -17.56 1.74
C LYS A 1 8.56 -18.42 2.29
N GLY A 2 8.88 -19.56 2.95
CA GLY A 2 7.90 -20.48 3.51
C GLY A 2 7.35 -19.99 4.86
N TYR A 3 6.29 -20.65 5.32
CA TYR A 3 5.73 -20.47 6.66
C TYR A 3 6.74 -20.94 7.73
N ASP A 4 6.92 -20.14 8.78
CA ASP A 4 7.69 -20.49 9.96
C ASP A 4 6.74 -20.61 11.17
N PRO A 5 6.61 -21.82 11.77
CA PRO A 5 5.73 -22.05 12.92
C PRO A 5 6.10 -21.23 14.17
N ALA A 6 7.37 -20.82 14.31
CA ALA A 6 7.80 -19.98 15.41
C ALA A 6 7.29 -18.53 15.30
N SER A 7 6.90 -18.10 14.10
CA SER A 7 6.43 -16.75 13.83
C SER A 7 4.92 -16.55 14.09
N GLY A 8 4.14 -17.63 14.39
CA GLY A 8 2.73 -17.55 14.77
C GLY A 8 1.81 -18.58 14.09
N PRO A 9 0.48 -18.49 14.31
CA PRO A 9 -0.46 -19.48 13.81
C PRO A 9 -0.57 -19.44 12.28
N PHE A 10 -0.59 -20.63 11.67
CA PHE A 10 -0.69 -20.83 10.23
C PHE A 10 -1.89 -20.07 9.59
N GLY A 11 -3.03 -20.02 10.29
CA GLY A 11 -4.21 -19.32 9.76
C GLY A 11 -3.98 -17.83 9.50
N ALA A 12 -3.28 -17.14 10.39
CA ALA A 12 -2.93 -15.71 10.22
C ALA A 12 -1.98 -15.52 9.04
N TYR A 13 -0.96 -16.38 8.93
CA TYR A 13 -0.04 -16.39 7.79
C TYR A 13 -0.77 -16.65 6.47
N ALA A 14 -1.62 -17.68 6.42
CA ALA A 14 -2.37 -18.03 5.22
C ALA A 14 -3.31 -16.91 4.77
N SER A 15 -4.06 -16.29 5.69
CA SER A 15 -4.95 -15.16 5.40
C SER A 15 -4.20 -13.99 4.78
N LEU A 16 -3.03 -13.65 5.33
CA LEU A 16 -2.22 -12.56 4.79
C LEU A 16 -1.66 -12.89 3.39
N VAL A 17 -1.14 -14.11 3.20
CA VAL A 17 -0.59 -14.53 1.90
C VAL A 17 -1.70 -14.53 0.84
N ILE A 18 -2.90 -15.03 1.18
CA ILE A 18 -4.06 -15.03 0.29
C ILE A 18 -4.47 -13.59 -0.02
N GLY A 19 -4.58 -12.72 0.98
CA GLY A 19 -4.93 -11.31 0.78
C GLY A 19 -3.94 -10.59 -0.15
N ARG A 20 -2.63 -10.78 0.05
CA ARG A 20 -1.60 -10.22 -0.83
C ARG A 20 -1.70 -10.77 -2.26
N ARG A 21 -1.90 -12.08 -2.42
CA ARG A 21 -2.06 -12.70 -3.74
C ARG A 21 -3.31 -12.22 -4.47
N LEU A 22 -4.42 -12.04 -3.74
CA LEU A 22 -5.63 -11.46 -4.32
C LEU A 22 -5.40 -10.01 -4.75
N ALA A 23 -4.76 -9.19 -3.90
CA ALA A 23 -4.43 -7.81 -4.25
C ALA A 23 -3.51 -7.73 -5.48
N ASP A 24 -2.47 -8.60 -5.55
CA ASP A 24 -1.58 -8.68 -6.72
C ASP A 24 -2.34 -9.13 -7.98
N HIS A 25 -3.30 -10.05 -7.84
CA HIS A 25 -4.15 -10.50 -8.94
C HIS A 25 -5.05 -9.36 -9.46
N TYR A 26 -5.72 -8.63 -8.54
CA TYR A 26 -6.51 -7.46 -8.92
C TYR A 26 -5.67 -6.37 -9.57
N ARG A 27 -4.48 -6.06 -9.04
CA ARG A 27 -3.54 -5.11 -9.66
C ARG A 27 -3.10 -5.57 -11.06
N SER A 28 -2.88 -6.87 -11.24
CA SER A 28 -2.53 -7.44 -12.55
C SER A 28 -3.69 -7.33 -13.54
N GLN A 29 -4.92 -7.57 -13.09
CA GLN A 29 -6.12 -7.43 -13.93
C GLN A 29 -6.38 -5.96 -14.30
N HIS A 30 -6.26 -5.03 -13.36
CA HIS A 30 -6.42 -3.59 -13.62
C HIS A 30 -5.40 -3.01 -14.60
N ARG A 31 -4.27 -3.69 -14.86
CA ARG A 31 -3.41 -3.33 -15.99
C ARG A 31 -4.07 -3.55 -17.33
N PHE A 32 -5.01 -4.49 -17.41
CA PHE A 32 -5.77 -4.83 -18.62
C PHE A 32 -7.13 -4.11 -18.68
N ASP A 33 -7.59 -3.49 -17.58
CA ASP A 33 -8.81 -2.67 -17.58
C ASP A 33 -8.64 -1.36 -18.40
N ALA A 34 -7.40 -0.99 -18.71
CA ALA A 34 -7.09 0.03 -19.70
C ALA A 34 -7.27 -0.48 -21.14
N GLU A 35 -7.47 -1.80 -21.34
CA GLU A 35 -7.84 -2.38 -22.62
C GLU A 35 -9.34 -2.20 -22.80
N THR A 36 -9.72 -1.23 -23.63
CA THR A 36 -11.13 -1.02 -24.01
C THR A 36 -11.64 -2.24 -24.75
N PRO A 37 -12.67 -2.95 -24.26
CA PRO A 37 -13.32 -3.99 -25.06
C PRO A 37 -14.02 -3.32 -26.22
N LEU A 38 -13.38 -3.32 -27.40
CA LEU A 38 -13.98 -2.87 -28.62
C LEU A 38 -15.07 -3.87 -29.06
N ALA A 39 -16.24 -3.35 -29.39
CA ALA A 39 -17.31 -4.19 -29.90
C ALA A 39 -16.85 -4.91 -31.17
N PRO A 40 -17.15 -6.23 -31.36
CA PRO A 40 -16.73 -6.99 -32.52
C PRO A 40 -17.12 -6.35 -33.87
N GLN A 41 -18.16 -5.52 -33.90
CA GLN A 41 -18.63 -4.77 -35.05
C GLN A 41 -17.63 -3.71 -35.56
N THR A 42 -16.68 -3.30 -34.74
CA THR A 42 -15.61 -2.36 -35.15
C THR A 42 -14.60 -3.02 -36.09
N PHE A 43 -14.61 -4.33 -36.17
CA PHE A 43 -13.72 -5.13 -37.05
C PHE A 43 -14.46 -5.72 -38.29
N ASP A 44 -15.74 -5.38 -38.46
CA ASP A 44 -16.51 -5.85 -39.61
C ASP A 44 -16.08 -5.06 -40.85
N GLY A 45 -15.21 -5.63 -41.63
CA GLY A 45 -14.35 -5.11 -42.71
C GLY A 45 -14.98 -4.25 -43.83
N THR A 46 -16.03 -3.50 -43.52
CA THR A 46 -16.72 -2.56 -44.41
C THR A 46 -16.32 -1.10 -44.21
N VAL A 47 -15.43 -0.82 -43.23
CA VAL A 47 -14.95 0.53 -42.94
C VAL A 47 -13.51 0.67 -43.43
N ASP A 48 -13.22 1.71 -44.22
CA ASP A 48 -11.86 2.01 -44.65
C ASP A 48 -10.91 2.05 -43.45
N ARG A 49 -9.77 1.39 -43.54
CA ARG A 49 -8.80 1.21 -42.45
C ARG A 49 -8.42 2.55 -41.76
N GLU A 50 -8.30 3.62 -42.54
CA GLU A 50 -7.95 4.95 -41.99
C GLU A 50 -9.04 5.54 -41.09
N SER A 51 -10.34 5.29 -41.39
CA SER A 51 -11.44 5.80 -40.56
C SER A 51 -11.64 4.94 -39.30
N ALA A 52 -11.34 3.64 -39.38
CA ALA A 52 -11.41 2.75 -38.22
C ALA A 52 -10.30 3.06 -37.20
N ASP A 53 -9.08 3.33 -37.64
CA ASP A 53 -7.96 3.72 -36.80
C ASP A 53 -8.21 5.08 -36.13
N ALA A 54 -8.79 6.06 -36.83
CA ALA A 54 -9.14 7.35 -36.28
C ALA A 54 -10.26 7.24 -35.23
N ALA A 55 -11.30 6.46 -35.48
CA ALA A 55 -12.39 6.23 -34.54
C ALA A 55 -11.91 5.47 -33.29
N MET A 56 -11.00 4.53 -33.44
CA MET A 56 -10.36 3.80 -32.35
C MET A 56 -9.48 4.72 -31.49
N GLN A 57 -8.66 5.58 -32.11
CA GLN A 57 -7.83 6.55 -31.42
C GLN A 57 -8.69 7.58 -30.67
N GLN A 58 -9.82 8.00 -31.22
CA GLN A 58 -10.74 8.93 -30.60
C GLN A 58 -11.45 8.29 -29.41
N ALA A 59 -11.93 7.04 -29.51
CA ALA A 59 -12.56 6.30 -28.42
C ALA A 59 -11.57 6.06 -27.25
N VAL A 60 -10.31 5.72 -27.56
CA VAL A 60 -9.24 5.58 -26.56
C VAL A 60 -8.92 6.92 -25.90
N ALA A 61 -8.85 8.01 -26.69
CA ALA A 61 -8.57 9.34 -26.18
C ALA A 61 -9.72 9.88 -25.28
N GLU A 62 -10.97 9.59 -25.62
CA GLU A 62 -12.13 9.94 -24.80
C GLU A 62 -12.12 9.17 -23.47
N GLN A 63 -11.86 7.86 -23.46
CA GLN A 63 -11.77 7.09 -22.22
C GLN A 63 -10.55 7.48 -21.37
N MET A 64 -9.41 7.77 -21.98
CA MET A 64 -8.25 8.30 -21.25
C MET A 64 -8.51 9.71 -20.69
N SER A 65 -9.39 10.50 -21.33
CA SER A 65 -9.79 11.81 -20.84
C SER A 65 -10.85 11.74 -19.73
N GLU A 66 -11.65 10.68 -19.68
CA GLU A 66 -12.63 10.45 -18.61
C GLU A 66 -12.01 9.86 -17.34
N ALA A 67 -10.90 9.14 -17.45
CA ALA A 67 -10.12 8.70 -16.30
C ALA A 67 -9.42 9.92 -15.67
N LYS A 68 -10.09 10.58 -14.71
CA LYS A 68 -9.44 11.62 -13.89
C LYS A 68 -8.15 11.01 -13.32
N PRO A 69 -6.98 11.66 -13.56
CA PRO A 69 -5.76 11.21 -12.92
C PRO A 69 -5.99 11.22 -11.40
N VAL A 70 -5.72 10.09 -10.76
CA VAL A 70 -5.80 9.98 -9.29
C VAL A 70 -4.99 11.12 -8.69
N SER A 71 -5.63 11.98 -7.94
CA SER A 71 -4.97 13.12 -7.31
C SER A 71 -4.41 12.71 -5.94
N ALA A 72 -3.41 13.44 -5.46
CA ALA A 72 -2.91 13.25 -4.10
C ALA A 72 -4.02 13.41 -3.04
N GLN A 73 -5.03 14.23 -3.35
CA GLN A 73 -6.19 14.43 -2.48
C GLN A 73 -7.03 13.16 -2.38
N ASP A 74 -7.30 12.49 -3.51
CA ASP A 74 -8.06 11.25 -3.54
C ASP A 74 -7.35 10.15 -2.72
N GLU A 75 -6.02 10.06 -2.84
CA GLU A 75 -5.23 9.12 -2.03
C GLU A 75 -5.25 9.47 -0.54
N ILE A 76 -5.21 10.75 -0.17
CA ILE A 76 -5.31 11.21 1.22
C ILE A 76 -6.69 10.87 1.80
N GLU A 77 -7.77 11.08 1.06
CA GLU A 77 -9.13 10.74 1.48
C GLU A 77 -9.31 9.23 1.65
N ALA A 78 -8.80 8.44 0.70
CA ALA A 78 -8.80 6.99 0.80
C ALA A 78 -7.98 6.49 2.01
N ALA A 79 -6.78 7.06 2.22
CA ALA A 79 -5.94 6.74 3.37
C ALA A 79 -6.61 7.12 4.70
N ASN A 80 -7.29 8.27 4.78
CA ASN A 80 -8.02 8.70 5.97
C ASN A 80 -9.10 7.69 6.37
N THR A 81 -9.85 7.16 5.41
CA THR A 81 -10.87 6.13 5.68
C THR A 81 -10.27 4.88 6.36
N VAL A 82 -9.02 4.56 6.04
CA VAL A 82 -8.30 3.45 6.67
C VAL A 82 -7.75 3.85 8.04
N PHE A 83 -7.19 5.06 8.16
CA PHE A 83 -6.58 5.55 9.42
C PHE A 83 -7.59 5.78 10.53
N GLU A 84 -8.82 6.18 10.20
CA GLU A 84 -9.93 6.33 11.16
C GLU A 84 -10.18 5.04 11.97
N LYS A 85 -10.00 3.87 11.36
CA LYS A 85 -10.11 2.58 12.06
C LYS A 85 -9.06 2.39 13.16
N TYR A 86 -7.93 3.11 13.03
CA TYR A 86 -6.83 3.12 14.01
C TYR A 86 -6.90 4.30 14.98
N GLY A 87 -7.91 5.18 14.83
CA GLY A 87 -8.20 6.29 15.72
C GLY A 87 -7.35 7.56 15.48
N PHE A 88 -6.84 7.76 14.26
CA PHE A 88 -6.12 8.98 13.87
C PHE A 88 -6.43 9.38 12.43
N ALA A 89 -6.17 10.62 12.06
CA ALA A 89 -6.30 11.15 10.72
C ALA A 89 -4.94 11.51 10.10
N PHE A 90 -4.91 11.75 8.80
CA PHE A 90 -3.68 12.11 8.08
C PHE A 90 -2.98 13.34 8.67
N TYR A 91 -3.73 14.34 9.14
CA TYR A 91 -3.20 15.53 9.75
C TYR A 91 -2.50 15.29 11.10
N ASP A 92 -2.90 14.26 11.85
CA ASP A 92 -2.31 13.90 13.13
C ASP A 92 -0.88 13.36 12.97
N LEU A 93 -0.53 12.92 11.75
CA LEU A 93 0.80 12.43 11.43
C LEU A 93 1.88 13.49 11.61
N ALA A 94 1.55 14.76 11.48
CA ALA A 94 2.50 15.86 11.69
C ALA A 94 3.03 15.89 13.13
N ALA A 95 2.18 15.58 14.11
CA ALA A 95 2.56 15.53 15.52
C ALA A 95 3.35 14.27 15.87
N SER A 96 3.03 13.13 15.25
CA SER A 96 3.66 11.82 15.49
C SER A 96 4.91 11.57 14.63
N SER A 97 5.19 12.42 13.65
CA SER A 97 6.35 12.29 12.74
C SER A 97 7.69 12.43 13.46
N PRO A 98 8.69 11.59 13.12
CA PRO A 98 10.03 11.67 13.71
C PRO A 98 10.79 12.89 13.17
N LYS A 99 11.30 13.73 14.08
CA LYS A 99 12.04 14.97 13.73
C LYS A 99 13.55 14.76 13.53
N SER A 100 14.14 13.74 14.17
CA SER A 100 15.57 13.44 14.07
C SER A 100 15.83 12.23 13.18
N ASP A 101 16.98 12.21 12.49
CA ASP A 101 17.37 11.08 11.61
C ASP A 101 17.50 9.77 12.39
N LYS A 102 18.01 9.82 13.61
CA LYS A 102 18.09 8.64 14.49
C LYS A 102 16.70 8.05 14.75
N THR A 103 15.73 8.90 15.07
CA THR A 103 14.35 8.46 15.32
C THR A 103 13.69 7.98 14.04
N ARG A 104 13.98 8.63 12.91
CA ARG A 104 13.48 8.21 11.59
C ARG A 104 13.93 6.80 11.24
N ARG A 105 15.23 6.50 11.41
CA ARG A 105 15.76 5.14 11.22
C ARG A 105 15.14 4.12 12.16
N SER A 106 14.90 4.50 13.44
CA SER A 106 14.19 3.62 14.38
C SER A 106 12.76 3.33 13.94
N CYS A 107 12.04 4.33 13.42
CA CYS A 107 10.71 4.12 12.87
C CYS A 107 10.76 3.27 11.59
N ALA A 108 11.74 3.49 10.72
CA ALA A 108 11.93 2.69 9.51
C ALA A 108 12.22 1.21 9.83
N ALA A 109 13.04 0.94 10.84
CA ALA A 109 13.30 -0.42 11.33
C ALA A 109 12.01 -1.08 11.85
N ALA A 110 11.19 -0.35 12.59
CA ALA A 110 9.90 -0.85 13.07
C ALA A 110 8.92 -1.15 11.92
N VAL A 111 8.83 -0.25 10.94
CA VAL A 111 8.01 -0.45 9.72
C VAL A 111 8.51 -1.64 8.92
N GLY A 112 9.83 -1.75 8.69
CA GLY A 112 10.42 -2.88 7.98
C GLY A 112 10.13 -4.21 8.66
N THR A 113 10.32 -4.29 9.98
CA THR A 113 9.98 -5.49 10.76
C THR A 113 8.50 -5.85 10.65
N LEU A 114 7.63 -4.85 10.71
CA LEU A 114 6.18 -5.05 10.61
C LEU A 114 5.78 -5.61 9.23
N LEU A 115 6.32 -5.05 8.15
CA LEU A 115 6.05 -5.49 6.77
C LEU A 115 6.63 -6.87 6.46
N HIS A 116 7.75 -7.24 7.09
CA HIS A 116 8.37 -8.55 6.89
C HIS A 116 7.78 -9.64 7.80
N SER A 117 7.04 -9.26 8.85
CA SER A 117 6.37 -10.20 9.75
C SER A 117 4.86 -10.28 9.45
N PRO A 118 4.42 -11.29 8.66
CA PRO A 118 3.00 -11.45 8.31
C PRO A 118 2.09 -11.51 9.53
N VAL A 119 2.58 -12.12 10.61
CA VAL A 119 1.80 -12.31 11.83
C VAL A 119 1.58 -10.99 12.57
N LEU A 120 2.63 -10.17 12.70
CA LEU A 120 2.49 -8.86 13.34
C LEU A 120 1.60 -7.92 12.52
N PHE A 121 1.74 -7.96 11.20
CA PHE A 121 0.94 -7.15 10.30
C PHE A 121 -0.54 -7.56 10.35
N ALA A 122 -0.84 -8.85 10.27
CA ALA A 122 -2.21 -9.36 10.41
C ALA A 122 -2.81 -9.06 11.79
N SER A 123 -2.01 -9.17 12.87
CA SER A 123 -2.44 -8.79 14.22
C SER A 123 -2.77 -7.31 14.32
N MET A 124 -1.94 -6.44 13.71
CA MET A 124 -2.22 -5.01 13.64
C MET A 124 -3.52 -4.71 12.88
N GLN A 125 -3.74 -5.36 11.74
CA GLN A 125 -4.94 -5.15 10.93
C GLN A 125 -6.21 -5.65 11.64
N SER A 126 -6.16 -6.81 12.30
CA SER A 126 -7.33 -7.38 12.98
C SER A 126 -7.70 -6.61 14.26
N ALA A 127 -6.70 -6.16 15.02
CA ALA A 127 -6.92 -5.42 16.25
C ALA A 127 -7.07 -3.91 16.07
N HIS A 128 -6.84 -3.39 14.86
CA HIS A 128 -6.71 -1.96 14.55
C HIS A 128 -5.78 -1.22 15.52
N SER A 129 -4.74 -1.91 15.97
CA SER A 129 -3.77 -1.37 16.94
C SER A 129 -2.38 -1.98 16.74
N LEU A 130 -1.34 -1.17 16.99
CA LEU A 130 0.04 -1.62 16.83
C LEU A 130 0.44 -2.56 17.98
N PRO A 131 0.96 -3.78 17.71
CA PRO A 131 1.44 -4.71 18.73
C PRO A 131 2.82 -4.28 19.27
N ILE A 132 2.86 -3.19 20.07
CA ILE A 132 4.07 -2.47 20.49
C ILE A 132 5.10 -3.39 21.16
N LYS A 133 4.67 -4.27 22.09
CA LYS A 133 5.59 -5.15 22.83
C LYS A 133 6.29 -6.15 21.92
N ALA A 134 5.52 -6.83 21.06
CA ALA A 134 6.05 -7.82 20.12
C ALA A 134 6.94 -7.15 19.06
N LEU A 135 6.51 -6.00 18.55
CA LEU A 135 7.29 -5.24 17.57
C LEU A 135 8.63 -4.75 18.17
N ALA A 136 8.61 -4.21 19.40
CA ALA A 136 9.83 -3.76 20.09
C ALA A 136 10.84 -4.90 20.30
N GLN A 137 10.38 -6.09 20.64
CA GLN A 137 11.23 -7.27 20.80
C GLN A 137 11.89 -7.70 19.49
N GLN A 138 11.19 -7.61 18.37
CA GLN A 138 11.70 -8.06 17.08
C GLN A 138 12.60 -7.02 16.39
N CYS A 139 12.27 -5.73 16.48
CA CYS A 139 13.05 -4.68 15.80
C CYS A 139 14.16 -4.07 16.68
N GLY A 140 14.23 -4.41 17.97
CA GLY A 140 15.22 -3.86 18.89
C GLY A 140 15.03 -2.36 19.22
N VAL A 141 13.91 -1.76 18.79
CA VAL A 141 13.57 -0.37 19.06
C VAL A 141 12.81 -0.27 20.40
N SER A 142 13.12 0.76 21.20
CA SER A 142 12.45 0.93 22.49
C SER A 142 10.94 1.08 22.33
N ALA A 143 10.16 0.38 23.19
CA ALA A 143 8.70 0.49 23.20
C ALA A 143 8.21 1.94 23.34
N ARG A 144 8.95 2.77 24.10
CA ARG A 144 8.64 4.21 24.26
C ARG A 144 8.70 4.97 22.93
N THR A 145 9.71 4.68 22.09
CA THR A 145 9.83 5.30 20.77
C THR A 145 8.69 4.87 19.86
N ILE A 146 8.38 3.56 19.85
CA ILE A 146 7.27 3.02 19.06
C ILE A 146 5.94 3.62 19.49
N THR A 147 5.67 3.72 20.80
CA THR A 147 4.45 4.34 21.34
C THR A 147 4.33 5.80 20.91
N ARG A 148 5.43 6.57 21.00
CA ARG A 148 5.43 7.99 20.65
C ARG A 148 5.15 8.25 19.18
N HIS A 149 5.62 7.36 18.31
CA HIS A 149 5.49 7.47 16.86
C HIS A 149 4.52 6.42 16.29
N ARG A 150 3.58 5.92 17.10
CA ARG A 150 2.66 4.85 16.76
C ARG A 150 1.91 5.12 15.46
N ASP A 151 1.28 6.26 15.37
CA ASP A 151 0.41 6.61 14.25
C ASP A 151 1.21 6.76 12.95
N TYR A 152 2.42 7.34 13.06
CA TYR A 152 3.35 7.43 11.93
C TYR A 152 3.82 6.05 11.43
N ILE A 153 4.14 5.10 12.35
CA ILE A 153 4.56 3.74 11.99
C ILE A 153 3.41 2.98 11.33
N VAL A 154 2.19 3.08 11.89
CA VAL A 154 1.00 2.45 11.32
C VAL A 154 0.69 3.03 9.94
N ALA A 155 0.66 4.34 9.79
CA ALA A 155 0.41 5.01 8.52
C ALA A 155 1.45 4.61 7.46
N ALA A 156 2.73 4.65 7.78
CA ALA A 156 3.79 4.27 6.85
C ALA A 156 3.67 2.80 6.41
N ALA A 157 3.36 1.89 7.34
CA ALA A 157 3.16 0.48 7.01
C ALA A 157 1.96 0.25 6.10
N LEU A 158 0.83 0.91 6.38
CA LEU A 158 -0.40 0.80 5.58
C LEU A 158 -0.24 1.43 4.19
N LEU A 159 0.44 2.58 4.08
CA LEU A 159 0.68 3.23 2.80
C LEU A 159 1.65 2.44 1.92
N ILE A 160 2.68 1.82 2.51
CA ILE A 160 3.66 1.01 1.76
C ILE A 160 3.04 -0.33 1.31
N ASP A 161 2.16 -0.93 2.13
CA ASP A 161 1.47 -2.17 1.79
C ASP A 161 0.27 -1.94 0.85
N GLY A 162 -0.34 -0.76 0.90
CA GLY A 162 -1.50 -0.36 0.12
C GLY A 162 -1.16 0.19 -1.28
N ASP A 163 -2.21 0.58 -2.01
CA ASP A 163 -2.11 1.12 -3.37
C ASP A 163 -2.24 2.65 -3.36
N TYR A 164 -1.17 3.32 -2.90
CA TYR A 164 -1.07 4.77 -2.81
C TYR A 164 0.19 5.28 -3.54
N PRO A 165 0.21 5.23 -4.89
CA PRO A 165 1.42 5.53 -5.67
C PRO A 165 1.98 6.93 -5.41
N ILE A 166 1.13 7.94 -5.25
CA ILE A 166 1.58 9.33 -5.02
C ILE A 166 2.12 9.46 -3.59
N LEU A 167 1.40 8.98 -2.58
CA LEU A 167 1.83 9.06 -1.19
C LEU A 167 3.10 8.22 -0.93
N CYS A 168 3.23 7.07 -1.60
CA CYS A 168 4.43 6.25 -1.53
C CYS A 168 5.69 6.96 -2.04
N THR A 169 5.59 7.93 -2.96
CA THR A 169 6.76 8.71 -3.40
C THR A 169 7.36 9.51 -2.26
N TYR A 170 6.56 10.02 -1.34
CA TYR A 170 7.04 10.73 -0.14
C TYR A 170 7.67 9.79 0.89
N LEU A 171 7.34 8.49 0.85
CA LEU A 171 7.87 7.47 1.75
C LEU A 171 9.05 6.67 1.18
N GLN A 172 9.56 7.01 -0.01
CA GLN A 172 10.65 6.27 -0.66
C GLN A 172 11.89 6.13 0.20
N THR A 173 12.27 7.18 0.93
CA THR A 173 13.42 7.14 1.84
C THR A 173 13.18 6.17 2.99
N MET A 174 11.97 6.21 3.58
CA MET A 174 11.52 5.29 4.62
C MET A 174 11.53 3.84 4.13
N ARG A 175 11.01 3.60 2.94
CA ARG A 175 10.98 2.27 2.32
C ARG A 175 12.38 1.71 2.12
N LYS A 176 13.31 2.50 1.59
CA LYS A 176 14.71 2.09 1.41
C LYS A 176 15.40 1.78 2.74
N GLU A 177 15.18 2.62 3.76
CA GLU A 177 15.74 2.40 5.10
C GLU A 177 15.10 1.15 5.78
N ALA A 178 13.80 0.93 5.59
CA ALA A 178 13.11 -0.26 6.10
C ALA A 178 13.65 -1.56 5.48
N GLU A 179 13.91 -1.57 4.16
CA GLU A 179 14.50 -2.71 3.45
C GLU A 179 15.94 -3.00 3.89
N GLN A 180 16.72 -1.97 4.25
CA GLN A 180 18.10 -2.11 4.73
C GLN A 180 18.19 -2.63 6.18
N CYS A 181 17.23 -2.30 7.02
CA CYS A 181 17.24 -2.70 8.43
C CYS A 181 16.88 -4.18 8.66
N VAL A 182 16.38 -4.89 7.65
CA VAL A 182 15.93 -6.29 7.73
C VAL A 182 16.98 -7.25 7.15
N ARG A 183 18.09 -6.75 6.62
CA ARG A 183 19.26 -7.56 6.24
C ARG A 183 20.18 -7.80 7.41
#